data_84db3e889f61a8fe235960a21034793e
#
_entry.id   84db3e889f61a8fe235960a21034793e
#
_cell.length_a   1.000
_cell.length_b   1.000
_cell.length_c   1.000
_cell.angle_alpha   90.00
_cell.angle_beta   90.00
_cell.angle_gamma   90.00
#
_symmetry.space_group_name_H-M   'P 1'
#
loop_
_entity.id
_entity.type
_entity.pdbx_description
1 polymer ?
#
loop_
_entity_poly.entity_id
_entity_poly.type
_entity_poly.pdbx_seq_one_letter_code
_entity_poly.pdbx_strand_id
1 'polypeptide(L)'
;NKITSRANKEGYYYKPRIFLEDLLALDKNDIYITTACVAGILKDDISFKKLFLPLYCHFGNSLMLEVQTHNENIQIQQNKKALELSEKYNLKLIHANDSHYIYPEQAEERLEYLKGKGVTYGREDNFMLDYPDYDTILGRYRMQGILSKEQAIQAIKNTLIFDECEEIKINRNIKMPNIYPELTPKERYEKLENLVYERWEIEKQNIDTDRHNEYLEAISFELDIIKETNEEVHTADYFLLNEKIIDIAVNKYGGKLTKSGRGSGVSFIINKLLGFTGIDRLALNVPIYPTRFISKSRLLEAKSLPDFDFNTANPEPFIQASKDILGENGCYWMIAYGTMKESEAFRNTCRNMDMEFDKYNDVAKNIDNYRDDEYWGKIIEHSNKFVNSVVSVSPHPCANLLLTDNIEEELGIIKIKDKLCAPITSKESDDWKYLKNDYLTVLVVEIIYDTFELIGRKVIEVDELLDNLDDKIWDLYEKGITATLNQTDSNFATNLVKKYKPVSYEELSSFVAAIRPGFASLLDIFINREYYTNGVPALDNLLKNTNNFMLYQESVMNYLVWLGITEDITYDI
;
A
#
# COMPACT_ATOMS: atom_id res chain seq x y z
N ASN A 1 -0.94 12.09 -17.47
CA ASN A 1 -0.48 12.11 -16.07
C ASN A 1 0.10 13.47 -15.66
N LYS A 2 0.97 14.16 -16.46
CA LYS A 2 1.53 15.50 -16.14
C LYS A 2 0.47 16.54 -15.81
N ILE A 3 -0.56 16.69 -16.66
CA ILE A 3 -1.64 17.67 -16.48
C ILE A 3 -2.42 17.41 -15.19
N THR A 4 -2.76 16.15 -14.91
CA THR A 4 -3.45 15.77 -13.67
C THR A 4 -2.57 15.96 -12.45
N SER A 5 -1.28 15.70 -12.53
CA SER A 5 -0.30 15.97 -11.47
C SER A 5 -0.24 17.47 -11.15
N ARG A 6 -0.12 18.32 -12.17
CA ARG A 6 -0.14 19.78 -12.00
C ARG A 6 -1.46 20.25 -11.38
N ALA A 7 -2.58 19.70 -11.80
CA ALA A 7 -3.88 20.02 -11.22
C ALA A 7 -3.97 19.68 -9.72
N ASN A 8 -3.34 18.59 -9.29
CA ASN A 8 -3.27 18.19 -7.88
C ASN A 8 -2.28 19.04 -7.06
N LYS A 9 -1.17 19.49 -7.67
CA LYS A 9 -0.13 20.30 -6.99
C LYS A 9 -0.52 21.79 -6.92
N GLU A 10 -0.89 22.36 -8.06
CA GLU A 10 -1.07 23.81 -8.23
C GLU A 10 -2.54 24.23 -8.38
N GLY A 11 -3.35 23.38 -9.02
CA GLY A 11 -4.77 23.66 -9.33
C GLY A 11 -5.76 23.14 -8.28
N TYR A 12 -5.30 22.72 -7.10
CA TYR A 12 -6.18 22.09 -6.10
C TYR A 12 -6.95 23.13 -5.27
N TYR A 13 -8.28 23.14 -5.48
CA TYR A 13 -9.20 23.92 -4.65
C TYR A 13 -10.45 23.05 -4.39
N TYR A 14 -10.52 22.40 -3.25
CA TYR A 14 -11.43 21.31 -2.87
C TYR A 14 -11.40 20.08 -3.81
N LYS A 15 -11.11 20.28 -5.09
CA LYS A 15 -10.89 19.26 -6.12
C LYS A 15 -9.77 19.72 -7.05
N PRO A 16 -9.01 18.80 -7.65
CA PRO A 16 -8.00 19.15 -8.65
C PRO A 16 -8.67 19.78 -9.89
N ARG A 17 -8.08 20.84 -10.41
CA ARG A 17 -8.52 21.54 -11.63
C ARG A 17 -7.35 21.67 -12.58
N ILE A 18 -7.54 21.23 -13.81
CA ILE A 18 -6.58 21.44 -14.89
C ILE A 18 -6.66 22.89 -15.38
N PHE A 19 -5.56 23.40 -15.88
CA PHE A 19 -5.49 24.71 -16.48
C PHE A 19 -5.76 24.62 -17.99
N LEU A 20 -6.45 25.61 -18.56
CA LEU A 20 -6.76 25.62 -19.99
C LEU A 20 -5.48 25.67 -20.84
N GLU A 21 -4.46 26.42 -20.37
CA GLU A 21 -3.18 26.50 -21.06
C GLU A 21 -2.48 25.14 -21.19
N ASP A 22 -2.66 24.24 -20.24
CA ASP A 22 -2.09 22.89 -20.31
C ASP A 22 -2.72 22.08 -21.43
N LEU A 23 -4.03 22.23 -21.62
CA LEU A 23 -4.74 21.59 -22.74
C LEU A 23 -4.33 22.19 -24.08
N LEU A 24 -4.23 23.52 -24.16
CA LEU A 24 -3.84 24.22 -25.38
C LEU A 24 -2.35 24.01 -25.77
N ALA A 25 -1.53 23.51 -24.86
CA ALA A 25 -0.14 23.15 -25.13
C ALA A 25 0.02 21.75 -25.74
N LEU A 26 -1.05 20.93 -25.75
CA LEU A 26 -1.03 19.58 -26.34
C LEU A 26 -1.06 19.66 -27.87
N ASP A 27 -0.36 18.73 -28.53
CA ASP A 27 -0.44 18.62 -29.99
C ASP A 27 -1.82 18.06 -30.37
N LYS A 28 -2.52 18.81 -31.22
CA LYS A 28 -3.84 18.46 -31.72
C LYS A 28 -3.88 17.17 -32.56
N ASN A 29 -2.73 16.72 -33.03
CA ASN A 29 -2.61 15.49 -33.83
C ASN A 29 -2.49 14.24 -32.96
N ASP A 30 -2.11 14.39 -31.68
CA ASP A 30 -1.86 13.28 -30.76
C ASP A 30 -3.03 13.04 -29.80
N ILE A 31 -4.04 13.93 -29.79
CA ILE A 31 -5.09 13.94 -28.76
C ILE A 31 -6.48 14.11 -29.38
N TYR A 32 -7.41 13.28 -28.89
CA TYR A 32 -8.84 13.49 -29.06
C TYR A 32 -9.44 14.06 -27.78
N ILE A 33 -10.31 15.05 -27.91
CA ILE A 33 -11.02 15.68 -26.78
C ILE A 33 -12.52 15.57 -27.00
N THR A 34 -13.28 15.25 -25.95
CA THR A 34 -14.75 15.30 -25.94
C THR A 34 -15.26 16.41 -25.01
N THR A 35 -16.49 16.83 -25.21
CA THR A 35 -17.13 17.89 -24.41
C THR A 35 -17.61 17.41 -23.03
N ALA A 36 -17.50 16.14 -22.76
CA ALA A 36 -17.93 15.48 -21.52
C ALA A 36 -19.44 15.59 -21.23
N CYS A 37 -19.86 15.18 -20.02
CA CYS A 37 -21.26 15.09 -19.59
C CYS A 37 -21.93 16.47 -19.36
N VAL A 38 -23.14 16.46 -18.80
CA VAL A 38 -23.93 17.67 -18.48
C VAL A 38 -23.22 18.69 -17.59
N ALA A 39 -22.23 18.28 -16.84
CA ALA A 39 -21.37 19.17 -16.03
C ALA A 39 -20.16 19.72 -16.81
N GLY A 40 -19.97 19.32 -18.07
CA GLY A 40 -18.83 19.65 -18.91
C GLY A 40 -18.82 21.07 -19.45
N ILE A 41 -18.04 21.28 -20.52
CA ILE A 41 -17.76 22.61 -21.08
C ILE A 41 -18.94 23.24 -21.83
N LEU A 42 -20.01 22.49 -22.09
CA LEU A 42 -21.24 22.99 -22.74
C LEU A 42 -22.33 23.39 -21.75
N LYS A 43 -22.12 23.29 -20.44
CA LYS A 43 -23.14 23.50 -19.40
C LYS A 43 -23.76 24.90 -19.37
N ASP A 44 -23.01 25.93 -19.71
CA ASP A 44 -23.44 27.32 -19.68
C ASP A 44 -22.67 28.18 -20.72
N ASP A 45 -23.13 29.41 -20.93
CA ASP A 45 -22.54 30.33 -21.92
C ASP A 45 -21.14 30.83 -21.54
N ILE A 46 -20.82 30.87 -20.25
CA ILE A 46 -19.49 31.26 -19.79
C ILE A 46 -18.49 30.15 -20.11
N SER A 47 -18.82 28.91 -19.78
CA SER A 47 -18.02 27.73 -20.11
C SER A 47 -17.86 27.57 -21.62
N PHE A 48 -18.94 27.79 -22.38
CA PHE A 48 -18.88 27.76 -23.83
C PHE A 48 -17.87 28.79 -24.39
N LYS A 49 -17.95 30.04 -23.97
CA LYS A 49 -17.04 31.09 -24.46
C LYS A 49 -15.59 30.93 -23.97
N LYS A 50 -15.41 30.55 -22.71
CA LYS A 50 -14.07 30.51 -22.09
C LYS A 50 -13.35 29.20 -22.32
N LEU A 51 -14.06 28.10 -22.57
CA LEU A 51 -13.46 26.77 -22.70
C LEU A 51 -13.70 26.16 -24.08
N PHE A 52 -14.96 26.02 -24.51
CA PHE A 52 -15.27 25.36 -25.80
C PHE A 52 -14.63 26.09 -26.99
N LEU A 53 -14.81 27.40 -27.11
CA LEU A 53 -14.29 28.14 -28.27
C LEU A 53 -12.75 28.09 -28.38
N PRO A 54 -11.97 28.32 -27.33
CA PRO A 54 -10.51 28.15 -27.39
C PRO A 54 -10.10 26.71 -27.76
N LEU A 55 -10.74 25.69 -27.20
CA LEU A 55 -10.45 24.29 -27.53
C LEU A 55 -10.82 23.97 -28.98
N TYR A 56 -11.96 24.45 -29.48
CA TYR A 56 -12.33 24.29 -30.89
C TYR A 56 -11.31 24.95 -31.82
N CYS A 57 -10.88 26.19 -31.53
CA CYS A 57 -9.88 26.88 -32.33
C CYS A 57 -8.54 26.13 -32.38
N HIS A 58 -8.18 25.46 -31.34
CA HIS A 58 -6.91 24.74 -31.25
C HIS A 58 -7.01 23.32 -31.84
N PHE A 59 -8.00 22.52 -31.42
CA PHE A 59 -8.10 21.10 -31.76
C PHE A 59 -8.89 20.83 -33.06
N GLY A 60 -9.73 21.76 -33.47
CA GLY A 60 -10.54 21.59 -34.69
C GLY A 60 -11.33 20.26 -34.64
N ASN A 61 -11.13 19.42 -35.65
CA ASN A 61 -11.84 18.13 -35.79
C ASN A 61 -11.46 17.05 -34.78
N SER A 62 -10.38 17.24 -34.00
CA SER A 62 -10.02 16.36 -32.88
C SER A 62 -10.87 16.64 -31.63
N LEU A 63 -11.65 17.75 -31.62
CA LEU A 63 -12.69 18.02 -30.63
C LEU A 63 -14.01 17.40 -31.09
N MET A 64 -14.60 16.52 -30.28
CA MET A 64 -15.86 15.86 -30.55
C MET A 64 -16.94 16.26 -29.54
N LEU A 65 -18.18 16.28 -29.98
CA LEU A 65 -19.31 16.64 -29.16
C LEU A 65 -19.96 15.39 -28.59
N GLU A 66 -19.90 15.27 -27.28
CA GLU A 66 -20.42 14.09 -26.58
C GLU A 66 -21.93 14.14 -26.45
N VAL A 67 -22.58 13.01 -26.75
CA VAL A 67 -24.02 12.80 -26.58
C VAL A 67 -24.27 11.54 -25.76
N GLN A 68 -25.24 11.61 -24.85
CA GLN A 68 -25.57 10.54 -23.90
C GLN A 68 -27.05 10.20 -23.93
N THR A 69 -27.42 9.02 -23.44
CA THR A 69 -28.78 8.48 -23.59
C THR A 69 -29.70 8.72 -22.39
N HIS A 70 -29.27 9.49 -21.37
CA HIS A 70 -30.13 9.78 -20.21
C HIS A 70 -31.41 10.51 -20.60
N ASN A 71 -32.54 10.10 -20.03
CA ASN A 71 -33.85 10.68 -20.35
C ASN A 71 -34.23 11.84 -19.42
N GLU A 72 -33.21 12.65 -19.04
CA GLU A 72 -33.37 13.85 -18.25
C GLU A 72 -33.38 15.10 -19.10
N ASN A 73 -34.20 16.11 -18.73
CA ASN A 73 -34.31 17.34 -19.48
C ASN A 73 -32.97 18.04 -19.70
N ILE A 74 -32.09 18.01 -18.71
CA ILE A 74 -30.76 18.63 -18.83
C ILE A 74 -29.92 17.95 -19.90
N GLN A 75 -29.97 16.61 -19.99
CA GLN A 75 -29.26 15.84 -21.03
C GLN A 75 -29.88 16.07 -22.42
N ILE A 76 -31.21 16.09 -22.49
CA ILE A 76 -31.92 16.36 -23.73
C ILE A 76 -31.55 17.73 -24.30
N GLN A 77 -31.47 18.77 -23.46
CA GLN A 77 -31.02 20.11 -23.88
C GLN A 77 -29.57 20.12 -24.31
N GLN A 78 -28.70 19.37 -23.60
CA GLN A 78 -27.31 19.26 -24.00
C GLN A 78 -27.13 18.53 -25.34
N ASN A 79 -27.85 17.44 -25.58
CA ASN A 79 -27.85 16.75 -26.88
C ASN A 79 -28.33 17.64 -28.01
N LYS A 80 -29.38 18.47 -27.80
CA LYS A 80 -29.81 19.48 -28.77
C LYS A 80 -28.71 20.47 -29.10
N LYS A 81 -28.08 21.04 -28.07
CA LYS A 81 -26.96 21.96 -28.22
C LYS A 81 -25.78 21.31 -28.93
N ALA A 82 -25.43 20.06 -28.60
CA ALA A 82 -24.39 19.31 -29.28
C ALA A 82 -24.73 19.12 -30.79
N LEU A 83 -25.99 18.80 -31.13
CA LEU A 83 -26.42 18.66 -32.52
C LEU A 83 -26.31 19.99 -33.29
N GLU A 84 -26.79 21.09 -32.71
CA GLU A 84 -26.67 22.44 -33.30
C GLU A 84 -25.20 22.84 -33.53
N LEU A 85 -24.33 22.55 -32.57
CA LEU A 85 -22.90 22.84 -32.69
C LEU A 85 -22.19 21.92 -33.70
N SER A 86 -22.63 20.66 -33.82
CA SER A 86 -22.15 19.73 -34.83
C SER A 86 -22.41 20.27 -36.24
N GLU A 87 -23.61 20.74 -36.48
CA GLU A 87 -23.99 21.36 -37.79
C GLU A 87 -23.23 22.67 -38.02
N LYS A 88 -23.17 23.55 -37.01
CA LYS A 88 -22.55 24.86 -37.11
C LYS A 88 -21.03 24.82 -37.32
N TYR A 89 -20.34 23.93 -36.64
CA TYR A 89 -18.87 23.86 -36.63
C TYR A 89 -18.31 22.65 -37.37
N ASN A 90 -19.17 21.84 -37.98
CA ASN A 90 -18.82 20.59 -38.66
C ASN A 90 -18.01 19.64 -37.79
N LEU A 91 -18.45 19.46 -36.52
CA LEU A 91 -17.80 18.57 -35.54
C LEU A 91 -18.54 17.24 -35.45
N LYS A 92 -17.80 16.17 -35.21
CA LYS A 92 -18.39 14.84 -35.01
C LYS A 92 -19.13 14.76 -33.67
N LEU A 93 -20.30 14.11 -33.68
CA LEU A 93 -20.95 13.63 -32.47
C LEU A 93 -20.29 12.33 -32.06
N ILE A 94 -20.08 12.12 -30.76
CA ILE A 94 -19.58 10.86 -30.22
C ILE A 94 -20.49 10.39 -29.08
N HIS A 95 -20.84 9.10 -29.10
CA HIS A 95 -21.62 8.50 -28.03
C HIS A 95 -20.74 8.23 -26.80
N ALA A 96 -21.26 8.49 -25.61
CA ALA A 96 -20.68 8.06 -24.35
C ALA A 96 -21.77 7.52 -23.41
N ASN A 97 -21.40 6.55 -22.60
CA ASN A 97 -22.17 6.10 -21.45
C ASN A 97 -21.65 6.81 -20.18
N ASP A 98 -22.52 7.04 -19.23
CA ASP A 98 -22.16 7.45 -17.87
C ASP A 98 -22.41 6.25 -16.93
N SER A 99 -21.80 5.10 -17.25
CA SER A 99 -22.08 3.84 -16.56
C SER A 99 -21.43 3.81 -15.18
N HIS A 100 -22.24 3.56 -14.15
CA HIS A 100 -21.83 3.40 -12.77
C HIS A 100 -22.01 1.95 -12.26
N TYR A 101 -22.69 1.12 -13.04
CA TYR A 101 -22.89 -0.31 -12.81
C TYR A 101 -23.11 -1.02 -14.16
N ILE A 102 -23.09 -2.36 -14.16
CA ILE A 102 -23.18 -3.15 -15.40
C ILE A 102 -24.65 -3.40 -15.77
N TYR A 103 -25.43 -3.92 -14.84
CA TYR A 103 -26.80 -4.37 -15.09
C TYR A 103 -27.83 -3.42 -14.47
N PRO A 104 -28.97 -3.18 -15.13
CA PRO A 104 -30.02 -2.27 -14.63
C PRO A 104 -30.51 -2.57 -13.20
N GLU A 105 -30.58 -3.85 -12.81
CA GLU A 105 -30.97 -4.29 -11.49
C GLU A 105 -30.02 -3.88 -10.37
N GLN A 106 -28.79 -3.51 -10.69
CA GLN A 106 -27.80 -2.98 -9.73
C GLN A 106 -28.06 -1.52 -9.33
N ALA A 107 -29.03 -0.86 -9.96
CA ALA A 107 -29.40 0.51 -9.61
C ALA A 107 -29.82 0.65 -8.15
N GLU A 108 -30.65 -0.28 -7.66
CA GLU A 108 -31.10 -0.29 -6.27
C GLU A 108 -29.92 -0.53 -5.29
N GLU A 109 -29.01 -1.42 -5.63
CA GLU A 109 -27.81 -1.70 -4.83
C GLU A 109 -26.90 -0.47 -4.71
N ARG A 110 -26.72 0.26 -5.81
CA ARG A 110 -25.98 1.53 -5.81
C ARG A 110 -26.65 2.58 -4.92
N LEU A 111 -27.97 2.75 -5.02
CA LEU A 111 -28.71 3.69 -4.17
C LEU A 111 -28.60 3.32 -2.69
N GLU A 112 -28.73 2.03 -2.37
CA GLU A 112 -28.55 1.51 -1.03
C GLU A 112 -27.14 1.80 -0.49
N TYR A 113 -26.11 1.54 -1.30
CA TYR A 113 -24.72 1.84 -0.95
C TYR A 113 -24.49 3.32 -0.68
N LEU A 114 -25.01 4.21 -1.52
CA LEU A 114 -24.87 5.66 -1.37
C LEU A 114 -25.63 6.20 -0.16
N LYS A 115 -26.87 5.75 0.08
CA LYS A 115 -27.68 6.12 1.25
C LYS A 115 -26.95 5.73 2.54
N GLY A 116 -26.42 4.53 2.61
CA GLY A 116 -25.67 4.05 3.77
C GLY A 116 -24.40 4.85 4.06
N LYS A 117 -23.82 5.50 3.04
CA LYS A 117 -22.69 6.43 3.17
C LYS A 117 -23.12 7.88 3.45
N GLY A 118 -24.42 8.16 3.53
CA GLY A 118 -24.94 9.51 3.67
C GLY A 118 -24.73 10.39 2.42
N VAL A 119 -24.56 9.78 1.25
CA VAL A 119 -24.40 10.48 -0.04
C VAL A 119 -25.72 10.44 -0.78
N THR A 120 -26.25 11.60 -1.15
CA THR A 120 -27.43 11.72 -2.01
C THR A 120 -27.09 12.59 -3.22
N TYR A 121 -27.29 12.07 -4.40
CA TYR A 121 -27.20 12.84 -5.64
C TYR A 121 -28.63 13.25 -6.02
N GLY A 122 -29.01 14.47 -5.66
CA GLY A 122 -30.39 14.94 -5.84
C GLY A 122 -30.78 15.26 -7.26
N ARG A 123 -30.75 14.32 -8.20
CA ARG A 123 -31.28 14.42 -9.59
C ARG A 123 -30.92 13.20 -10.45
N GLU A 124 -30.58 12.06 -9.85
CA GLU A 124 -30.19 10.87 -10.63
C GLU A 124 -31.36 9.90 -10.93
N ASP A 125 -32.58 10.20 -10.47
CA ASP A 125 -33.71 9.26 -10.54
C ASP A 125 -34.06 8.77 -11.95
N ASN A 126 -33.76 9.58 -12.98
CA ASN A 126 -34.01 9.23 -14.39
C ASN A 126 -32.71 9.14 -15.23
N PHE A 127 -31.56 9.15 -14.60
CA PHE A 127 -30.29 8.85 -15.28
C PHE A 127 -30.17 7.34 -15.50
N MET A 128 -29.81 6.95 -16.71
CA MET A 128 -29.57 5.57 -17.10
C MET A 128 -28.08 5.29 -16.92
N LEU A 129 -27.70 4.71 -15.78
CA LEU A 129 -26.31 4.56 -15.36
C LEU A 129 -25.79 3.12 -15.49
N ASP A 130 -26.56 2.25 -16.15
CA ASP A 130 -26.15 0.89 -16.53
C ASP A 130 -25.20 0.90 -17.74
N TYR A 131 -24.63 -0.26 -18.06
CA TYR A 131 -23.82 -0.45 -19.27
C TYR A 131 -24.66 -1.13 -20.37
N PRO A 132 -25.33 -0.35 -21.24
CA PRO A 132 -26.30 -0.86 -22.20
C PRO A 132 -25.63 -1.51 -23.42
N ASP A 133 -26.34 -2.45 -24.04
CA ASP A 133 -26.00 -2.96 -25.36
C ASP A 133 -26.39 -1.98 -26.50
N TYR A 134 -25.94 -2.30 -27.71
CA TYR A 134 -26.16 -1.47 -28.89
C TYR A 134 -27.63 -1.17 -29.17
N ASP A 135 -28.50 -2.18 -29.10
CA ASP A 135 -29.93 -2.03 -29.40
C ASP A 135 -30.63 -1.18 -28.34
N THR A 136 -30.25 -1.35 -27.09
CA THR A 136 -30.71 -0.53 -25.95
C THR A 136 -30.31 0.94 -26.15
N ILE A 137 -29.06 1.23 -26.53
CA ILE A 137 -28.59 2.59 -26.83
C ILE A 137 -29.45 3.24 -27.93
N LEU A 138 -29.68 2.54 -29.03
CA LEU A 138 -30.51 3.06 -30.11
C LEU A 138 -31.98 3.28 -29.68
N GLY A 139 -32.51 2.37 -28.85
CA GLY A 139 -33.84 2.52 -28.26
C GLY A 139 -33.96 3.79 -27.42
N ARG A 140 -32.95 4.05 -26.56
CA ARG A 140 -32.89 5.25 -25.69
C ARG A 140 -32.78 6.55 -26.49
N TYR A 141 -31.95 6.64 -27.55
CA TYR A 141 -31.89 7.81 -28.42
C TYR A 141 -33.22 8.05 -29.14
N ARG A 142 -33.89 6.99 -29.58
CA ARG A 142 -35.25 7.11 -30.18
C ARG A 142 -36.27 7.66 -29.18
N MET A 143 -36.17 7.23 -27.89
CA MET A 143 -37.05 7.78 -26.84
C MET A 143 -36.78 9.27 -26.58
N GLN A 144 -35.53 9.70 -26.58
CA GLN A 144 -35.19 11.13 -26.46
C GLN A 144 -35.70 11.98 -27.65
N GLY A 145 -35.75 11.43 -28.86
CA GLY A 145 -36.24 12.08 -30.06
C GLY A 145 -35.43 13.28 -30.55
N ILE A 146 -34.13 13.37 -30.20
CA ILE A 146 -33.22 14.46 -30.56
C ILE A 146 -32.37 14.10 -31.77
N LEU A 147 -31.71 12.94 -31.75
CA LEU A 147 -30.93 12.44 -32.87
C LEU A 147 -31.80 11.58 -33.78
N SER A 148 -31.60 11.71 -35.11
CA SER A 148 -32.14 10.72 -36.04
C SER A 148 -31.47 9.36 -35.81
N LYS A 149 -32.06 8.29 -36.32
CA LYS A 149 -31.48 6.95 -36.24
C LYS A 149 -30.06 6.91 -36.83
N GLU A 150 -29.87 7.56 -37.97
CA GLU A 150 -28.60 7.65 -38.69
C GLU A 150 -27.56 8.43 -37.89
N GLN A 151 -27.94 9.55 -37.25
CA GLN A 151 -27.08 10.35 -36.37
C GLN A 151 -26.65 9.56 -35.13
N ALA A 152 -27.58 8.83 -34.51
CA ALA A 152 -27.29 7.98 -33.36
C ALA A 152 -26.31 6.84 -33.73
N ILE A 153 -26.55 6.14 -34.84
CA ILE A 153 -25.64 5.11 -35.35
C ILE A 153 -24.25 5.69 -35.64
N GLN A 154 -24.20 6.89 -36.26
CA GLN A 154 -22.93 7.53 -36.58
C GLN A 154 -22.18 7.95 -35.29
N ALA A 155 -22.87 8.48 -34.29
CA ALA A 155 -22.26 8.83 -33.00
C ALA A 155 -21.65 7.61 -32.29
N ILE A 156 -22.33 6.45 -32.33
CA ILE A 156 -21.79 5.19 -31.81
C ILE A 156 -20.59 4.76 -32.65
N LYS A 157 -20.65 4.75 -33.97
CA LYS A 157 -19.52 4.38 -34.84
C LYS A 157 -18.30 5.28 -34.63
N ASN A 158 -18.51 6.55 -34.31
CA ASN A 158 -17.41 7.48 -34.05
C ASN A 158 -16.57 7.09 -32.82
N THR A 159 -17.06 6.21 -31.91
CA THR A 159 -16.26 5.68 -30.80
C THR A 159 -15.14 4.77 -31.28
N LEU A 160 -15.23 4.20 -32.49
CA LEU A 160 -14.17 3.37 -33.10
C LEU A 160 -12.87 4.16 -33.35
N ILE A 161 -12.90 5.49 -33.25
CA ILE A 161 -11.68 6.31 -33.32
C ILE A 161 -10.68 5.95 -32.23
N PHE A 162 -11.13 5.40 -31.11
CA PHE A 162 -10.25 4.95 -30.04
C PHE A 162 -9.41 3.71 -30.41
N ASP A 163 -9.80 2.98 -31.46
CA ASP A 163 -9.00 1.88 -31.99
C ASP A 163 -7.72 2.38 -32.70
N GLU A 164 -7.68 3.68 -33.04
CA GLU A 164 -6.50 4.33 -33.60
C GLU A 164 -5.49 4.78 -32.53
N CYS A 165 -5.87 4.74 -31.24
CA CYS A 165 -5.00 5.12 -30.14
C CYS A 165 -3.91 4.08 -29.91
N GLU A 166 -2.70 4.55 -29.62
CA GLU A 166 -1.60 3.66 -29.25
C GLU A 166 -1.87 2.88 -27.97
N GLU A 167 -1.43 1.63 -27.93
CA GLU A 167 -1.49 0.81 -26.73
C GLU A 167 -0.55 1.36 -25.65
N ILE A 168 -1.09 1.60 -24.46
CA ILE A 168 -0.30 2.04 -23.31
C ILE A 168 0.48 0.85 -22.77
N LYS A 169 1.81 0.91 -22.84
CA LYS A 169 2.71 -0.10 -22.27
C LYS A 169 3.24 0.38 -20.93
N ILE A 170 2.93 -0.38 -19.88
CA ILE A 170 3.45 -0.13 -18.55
C ILE A 170 4.90 -0.62 -18.48
N ASN A 171 5.80 0.28 -18.10
CA ASN A 171 7.20 -0.09 -17.85
C ASN A 171 7.29 -0.86 -16.53
N ARG A 172 7.61 -2.17 -16.61
CA ARG A 172 7.79 -3.06 -15.46
C ARG A 172 9.26 -3.40 -15.19
N ASN A 173 10.17 -2.60 -15.70
CA ASN A 173 11.58 -2.74 -15.34
C ASN A 173 11.79 -2.29 -13.89
N ILE A 174 12.81 -2.85 -13.26
CA ILE A 174 13.21 -2.46 -11.90
C ILE A 174 13.61 -0.99 -11.89
N LYS A 175 13.08 -0.25 -10.92
CA LYS A 175 13.29 1.19 -10.73
C LYS A 175 14.00 1.42 -9.40
N MET A 176 15.25 0.96 -9.32
CA MET A 176 16.13 1.18 -8.17
C MET A 176 16.71 2.59 -8.26
N PRO A 177 16.50 3.47 -7.26
CA PRO A 177 17.10 4.80 -7.25
C PRO A 177 18.61 4.72 -7.18
N ASN A 178 19.28 5.40 -8.09
CA ASN A 178 20.74 5.49 -8.14
C ASN A 178 21.21 6.86 -7.62
N ILE A 179 21.89 6.86 -6.47
CA ILE A 179 22.42 8.08 -5.83
C ILE A 179 23.89 8.37 -6.19
N TYR A 180 24.51 7.52 -6.99
CA TYR A 180 25.87 7.69 -7.51
C TYR A 180 25.89 7.44 -9.03
N PRO A 181 25.22 8.31 -9.81
CA PRO A 181 25.07 8.12 -11.25
C PRO A 181 26.41 8.16 -12.01
N GLU A 182 27.45 8.73 -11.40
CA GLU A 182 28.82 8.77 -11.94
C GLU A 182 29.59 7.46 -11.81
N LEU A 183 29.11 6.53 -10.98
CA LEU A 183 29.74 5.23 -10.74
C LEU A 183 29.05 4.11 -11.53
N THR A 184 29.85 3.18 -12.02
CA THR A 184 29.34 1.94 -12.61
C THR A 184 28.68 1.05 -11.54
N PRO A 185 27.80 0.09 -11.90
CA PRO A 185 27.24 -0.86 -10.94
C PRO A 185 28.32 -1.59 -10.11
N LYS A 186 29.43 -1.96 -10.75
CA LYS A 186 30.56 -2.58 -10.06
C LYS A 186 31.21 -1.66 -9.03
N GLU A 187 31.46 -0.40 -9.36
CA GLU A 187 32.06 0.56 -8.43
C GLU A 187 31.12 0.89 -7.26
N ARG A 188 29.81 0.89 -7.47
CA ARG A 188 28.83 1.03 -6.41
C ARG A 188 28.82 -0.17 -5.45
N TYR A 189 28.94 -1.39 -6.01
CA TYR A 189 29.13 -2.59 -5.19
C TYR A 189 30.43 -2.51 -4.38
N GLU A 190 31.56 -2.19 -5.00
CA GLU A 190 32.86 -2.03 -4.30
C GLU A 190 32.78 -0.96 -3.19
N LYS A 191 32.02 0.12 -3.43
CA LYS A 191 31.77 1.14 -2.40
C LYS A 191 30.99 0.57 -1.21
N LEU A 192 29.93 -0.21 -1.46
CA LEU A 192 29.18 -0.89 -0.39
C LEU A 192 30.06 -1.91 0.35
N GLU A 193 30.80 -2.73 -0.37
CA GLU A 193 31.69 -3.75 0.22
C GLU A 193 32.71 -3.10 1.17
N ASN A 194 33.36 -2.02 0.74
CA ASN A 194 34.29 -1.26 1.58
C ASN A 194 33.59 -0.72 2.85
N LEU A 195 32.40 -0.12 2.70
CA LEU A 195 31.63 0.38 3.83
C LEU A 195 31.26 -0.72 4.83
N VAL A 196 30.85 -1.89 4.35
CA VAL A 196 30.50 -3.03 5.20
C VAL A 196 31.72 -3.50 5.99
N TYR A 197 32.90 -3.62 5.36
CA TYR A 197 34.12 -4.02 6.06
C TYR A 197 34.64 -2.93 7.01
N GLU A 198 34.50 -1.66 6.69
CA GLU A 198 34.80 -0.56 7.63
C GLU A 198 33.91 -0.65 8.89
N ARG A 199 32.63 -0.92 8.74
CA ARG A 199 31.69 -1.12 9.85
C ARG A 199 31.99 -2.40 10.63
N TRP A 200 32.40 -3.46 9.96
CA TRP A 200 32.85 -4.71 10.62
C TRP A 200 34.08 -4.48 11.50
N GLU A 201 35.07 -3.72 11.08
CA GLU A 201 36.26 -3.40 11.88
C GLU A 201 35.92 -2.71 13.22
N ILE A 202 34.78 -1.98 13.25
CA ILE A 202 34.25 -1.37 14.48
C ILE A 202 33.50 -2.41 15.31
N GLU A 203 32.57 -3.12 14.68
CA GLU A 203 31.67 -4.06 15.37
C GLU A 203 32.39 -5.26 15.97
N LYS A 204 33.39 -5.79 15.29
CA LYS A 204 34.16 -6.96 15.77
C LYS A 204 34.81 -6.77 17.16
N GLN A 205 34.96 -5.51 17.61
CA GLN A 205 35.50 -5.21 18.93
C GLN A 205 34.55 -5.64 20.08
N ASN A 206 33.27 -5.79 19.75
CA ASN A 206 32.22 -6.20 20.69
C ASN A 206 31.91 -7.71 20.59
N ILE A 207 32.64 -8.46 19.74
CA ILE A 207 32.37 -9.87 19.44
C ILE A 207 33.58 -10.70 19.83
N ASP A 208 33.34 -11.87 20.45
CA ASP A 208 34.37 -12.79 20.83
C ASP A 208 35.24 -13.20 19.63
N THR A 209 36.57 -13.20 19.81
CA THR A 209 37.52 -13.41 18.70
C THR A 209 37.38 -14.78 18.04
N ASP A 210 36.95 -15.79 18.74
CA ASP A 210 36.72 -17.15 18.23
C ASP A 210 35.50 -17.21 17.28
N ARG A 211 34.58 -16.23 17.35
CA ARG A 211 33.43 -16.10 16.47
C ARG A 211 33.67 -15.24 15.23
N HIS A 212 34.79 -14.52 15.14
CA HIS A 212 35.04 -13.60 14.02
C HIS A 212 34.94 -14.29 12.65
N ASN A 213 35.39 -15.56 12.53
CA ASN A 213 35.28 -16.29 11.26
C ASN A 213 33.85 -16.58 10.87
N GLU A 214 32.97 -16.90 11.83
CA GLU A 214 31.53 -17.09 11.60
C GLU A 214 30.88 -15.83 11.00
N TYR A 215 31.21 -14.66 11.54
CA TYR A 215 30.71 -13.39 11.04
C TYR A 215 31.26 -13.05 9.65
N LEU A 216 32.55 -13.27 9.40
CA LEU A 216 33.15 -13.02 8.09
C LEU A 216 32.56 -13.93 7.01
N GLU A 217 32.31 -15.21 7.35
CA GLU A 217 31.60 -16.12 6.42
C GLU A 217 30.18 -15.64 6.11
N ALA A 218 29.45 -15.18 7.12
CA ALA A 218 28.10 -14.61 6.93
C ALA A 218 28.11 -13.34 6.09
N ILE A 219 29.04 -12.41 6.37
CA ILE A 219 29.22 -11.18 5.59
C ILE A 219 29.56 -11.50 4.14
N SER A 220 30.52 -12.42 3.93
CA SER A 220 30.90 -12.84 2.57
C SER A 220 29.73 -13.44 1.80
N PHE A 221 28.95 -14.32 2.43
CA PHE A 221 27.77 -14.94 1.82
C PHE A 221 26.72 -13.89 1.41
N GLU A 222 26.45 -12.93 2.27
CA GLU A 222 25.48 -11.86 2.00
C GLU A 222 25.98 -10.89 0.91
N LEU A 223 27.27 -10.54 0.93
CA LEU A 223 27.90 -9.73 -0.13
C LEU A 223 27.90 -10.45 -1.48
N ASP A 224 28.06 -11.78 -1.51
CA ASP A 224 28.00 -12.55 -2.76
C ASP A 224 26.60 -12.50 -3.37
N ILE A 225 25.52 -12.57 -2.56
CA ILE A 225 24.15 -12.39 -3.05
C ILE A 225 23.99 -11.00 -3.70
N ILE A 226 24.46 -9.95 -3.00
CA ILE A 226 24.39 -8.57 -3.49
C ILE A 226 25.19 -8.44 -4.80
N LYS A 227 26.40 -8.95 -4.85
CA LYS A 227 27.30 -8.89 -6.01
C LYS A 227 26.69 -9.53 -7.27
N GLU A 228 26.17 -10.74 -7.12
CA GLU A 228 25.60 -11.49 -8.24
C GLU A 228 24.31 -10.88 -8.78
N THR A 229 23.56 -10.15 -7.95
CA THR A 229 22.32 -9.51 -8.36
C THR A 229 22.50 -8.04 -8.77
N ASN A 230 23.68 -7.46 -8.53
CA ASN A 230 23.89 -6.01 -8.69
C ASN A 230 23.87 -5.52 -10.15
N GLU A 231 24.27 -6.33 -11.11
CA GLU A 231 24.28 -5.94 -12.53
C GLU A 231 22.86 -5.78 -13.11
N GLU A 232 21.89 -6.59 -12.64
CA GLU A 232 20.51 -6.55 -13.15
C GLU A 232 19.57 -5.73 -12.26
N VAL A 233 19.74 -5.80 -10.93
CA VAL A 233 18.80 -5.25 -9.94
C VAL A 233 19.34 -4.00 -9.27
N HIS A 234 20.65 -3.73 -9.39
CA HIS A 234 21.34 -2.65 -8.68
C HIS A 234 21.20 -2.75 -7.16
N THR A 235 21.34 -3.96 -6.63
CA THR A 235 21.06 -4.28 -5.22
C THR A 235 21.94 -3.47 -4.25
N ALA A 236 23.18 -3.14 -4.63
CA ALA A 236 24.05 -2.29 -3.81
C ALA A 236 23.47 -0.88 -3.58
N ASP A 237 22.74 -0.34 -4.57
CA ASP A 237 22.12 0.99 -4.46
C ASP A 237 21.07 1.04 -3.36
N TYR A 238 20.34 -0.06 -3.13
CA TYR A 238 19.39 -0.17 -2.02
C TYR A 238 20.04 0.07 -0.66
N PHE A 239 21.16 -0.59 -0.39
CA PHE A 239 21.86 -0.47 0.89
C PHE A 239 22.50 0.90 1.05
N LEU A 240 23.18 1.41 0.01
CA LEU A 240 23.81 2.72 0.02
C LEU A 240 22.79 3.86 0.20
N LEU A 241 21.62 3.76 -0.45
CA LEU A 241 20.54 4.73 -0.31
C LEU A 241 20.00 4.75 1.11
N ASN A 242 19.67 3.58 1.67
CA ASN A 242 19.07 3.49 3.00
C ASN A 242 20.03 3.91 4.11
N GLU A 243 21.31 3.53 4.02
CA GLU A 243 22.33 3.99 4.97
C GLU A 243 22.41 5.52 5.00
N LYS A 244 22.44 6.14 3.83
CA LYS A 244 22.49 7.59 3.71
C LYS A 244 21.22 8.29 4.18
N ILE A 245 20.03 7.70 3.92
CA ILE A 245 18.75 8.21 4.44
C ILE A 245 18.78 8.24 5.96
N ILE A 246 19.20 7.13 6.60
CA ILE A 246 19.26 7.03 8.06
C ILE A 246 20.25 8.04 8.64
N ASP A 247 21.44 8.13 8.08
CA ASP A 247 22.46 9.07 8.52
C ASP A 247 21.94 10.53 8.51
N ILE A 248 21.38 10.98 7.39
CA ILE A 248 20.83 12.32 7.26
C ILE A 248 19.61 12.51 8.17
N ALA A 249 18.69 11.56 8.22
CA ALA A 249 17.49 11.66 9.05
C ALA A 249 17.84 11.83 10.53
N VAL A 250 18.77 11.04 11.04
CA VAL A 250 19.16 11.07 12.45
C VAL A 250 20.02 12.30 12.74
N ASN A 251 21.09 12.54 11.97
CA ASN A 251 22.10 13.55 12.31
C ASN A 251 21.70 14.98 11.91
N LYS A 252 20.94 15.14 10.82
CA LYS A 252 20.52 16.47 10.35
C LYS A 252 19.12 16.86 10.83
N TYR A 253 18.19 15.92 10.85
CA TYR A 253 16.78 16.17 11.15
C TYR A 253 16.31 15.69 12.52
N GLY A 254 17.21 15.08 13.34
CA GLY A 254 16.87 14.57 14.67
C GLY A 254 15.90 13.40 14.64
N GLY A 255 15.88 12.65 13.54
CA GLY A 255 15.05 11.46 13.41
C GLY A 255 15.37 10.43 14.50
N LYS A 256 14.32 9.89 15.10
CA LYS A 256 14.43 8.88 16.16
C LYS A 256 14.09 7.51 15.57
N LEU A 257 15.07 6.61 15.51
CA LEU A 257 14.95 5.24 15.00
C LEU A 257 15.22 4.25 16.12
N THR A 258 14.32 3.30 16.33
CA THR A 258 14.59 2.16 17.20
C THR A 258 15.19 1.03 16.38
N LYS A 259 16.37 0.59 16.74
CA LYS A 259 17.09 -0.50 16.06
C LYS A 259 16.65 -1.89 16.51
N SER A 260 15.51 -2.00 17.18
CA SER A 260 15.01 -3.28 17.71
C SER A 260 14.68 -4.33 16.64
N GLY A 261 14.64 -3.94 15.37
CA GLY A 261 14.37 -4.84 14.25
C GLY A 261 12.90 -5.23 14.10
N ARG A 262 12.47 -5.36 12.85
CA ARG A 262 11.15 -5.83 12.47
C ARG A 262 11.22 -6.44 11.07
N GLY A 263 10.28 -7.36 10.76
CA GLY A 263 10.18 -7.95 9.43
C GLY A 263 11.38 -8.84 9.07
N SER A 264 11.59 -9.03 7.78
CA SER A 264 12.65 -9.90 7.24
C SER A 264 14.06 -9.29 7.30
N GLY A 265 14.16 -7.96 7.39
CA GLY A 265 15.44 -7.25 7.34
C GLY A 265 16.43 -7.60 8.47
N VAL A 266 15.93 -8.12 9.61
CA VAL A 266 16.78 -8.58 10.74
C VAL A 266 17.59 -9.83 10.39
N SER A 267 17.25 -10.52 9.32
CA SER A 267 17.94 -11.75 8.91
C SER A 267 19.24 -11.53 8.13
N PHE A 268 19.62 -10.26 7.90
CA PHE A 268 20.83 -9.89 7.16
C PHE A 268 21.82 -9.18 8.08
N ILE A 269 23.04 -9.73 8.27
CA ILE A 269 24.05 -9.13 9.15
C ILE A 269 24.55 -7.78 8.62
N ILE A 270 24.54 -7.59 7.30
CA ILE A 270 24.89 -6.31 6.67
C ILE A 270 23.92 -5.20 7.13
N ASN A 271 22.63 -5.49 7.33
CA ASN A 271 21.69 -4.52 7.87
C ASN A 271 22.02 -4.04 9.28
N LYS A 272 22.57 -4.93 10.13
CA LYS A 272 23.11 -4.55 11.44
C LYS A 272 24.33 -3.63 11.27
N LEU A 273 25.30 -4.02 10.46
CA LEU A 273 26.51 -3.24 10.22
C LEU A 273 26.22 -1.85 9.67
N LEU A 274 25.22 -1.71 8.78
CA LEU A 274 24.80 -0.43 8.22
C LEU A 274 23.85 0.37 9.15
N GLY A 275 23.50 -0.18 10.31
CA GLY A 275 22.69 0.51 11.31
C GLY A 275 21.17 0.52 11.03
N PHE A 276 20.66 -0.34 10.15
CA PHE A 276 19.23 -0.47 9.90
C PHE A 276 18.53 -1.17 11.07
N THR A 277 19.20 -2.12 11.72
CA THR A 277 18.76 -2.83 12.91
C THR A 277 19.90 -2.95 13.92
N GLY A 278 19.58 -3.13 15.19
CA GLY A 278 20.54 -3.52 16.22
C GLY A 278 20.55 -5.04 16.48
N ILE A 279 19.66 -5.80 15.86
CA ILE A 279 19.57 -7.24 16.09
C ILE A 279 20.69 -7.97 15.38
N ASP A 280 21.41 -8.77 16.13
CA ASP A 280 22.44 -9.69 15.65
C ASP A 280 21.83 -11.07 15.41
N ARG A 281 21.63 -11.43 14.14
CA ARG A 281 21.03 -12.72 13.79
C ARG A 281 21.89 -13.93 14.22
N LEU A 282 23.20 -13.74 14.33
CA LEU A 282 24.12 -14.81 14.69
C LEU A 282 24.19 -15.03 16.21
N ALA A 283 23.75 -14.05 17.01
CA ALA A 283 23.66 -14.16 18.46
C ALA A 283 22.33 -14.76 18.97
N LEU A 284 21.35 -15.01 18.06
CA LEU A 284 20.02 -15.49 18.43
C LEU A 284 20.03 -17.03 18.69
N ASN A 285 19.19 -17.47 19.63
CA ASN A 285 18.99 -18.90 19.94
C ASN A 285 18.20 -19.66 18.88
N VAL A 286 17.51 -18.94 17.96
CA VAL A 286 16.78 -19.50 16.82
C VAL A 286 17.50 -19.09 15.54
N PRO A 287 17.90 -20.04 14.69
CA PRO A 287 18.54 -19.72 13.41
C PRO A 287 17.63 -18.85 12.54
N ILE A 288 18.16 -17.74 12.06
CA ILE A 288 17.50 -16.87 11.11
C ILE A 288 18.27 -16.90 9.80
N TYR A 289 17.57 -17.25 8.72
CA TYR A 289 18.17 -17.41 7.40
C TYR A 289 18.22 -16.08 6.63
N PRO A 290 19.37 -15.69 6.05
CA PRO A 290 19.51 -14.45 5.27
C PRO A 290 18.61 -14.44 4.04
N THR A 291 18.33 -15.60 3.45
CA THR A 291 17.44 -15.78 2.30
C THR A 291 16.00 -15.33 2.56
N ARG A 292 15.59 -15.20 3.81
CA ARG A 292 14.32 -14.59 4.19
C ARG A 292 14.23 -13.10 3.80
N PHE A 293 15.32 -12.36 3.86
CA PHE A 293 15.35 -10.96 3.45
C PHE A 293 15.59 -10.83 1.95
N ILE A 294 16.70 -11.39 1.47
CA ILE A 294 17.11 -11.35 0.06
C ILE A 294 17.62 -12.73 -0.36
N SER A 295 17.12 -13.24 -1.51
CA SER A 295 17.70 -14.38 -2.20
C SER A 295 17.90 -14.05 -3.68
N LYS A 296 18.80 -14.79 -4.35
CA LYS A 296 19.07 -14.63 -5.78
C LYS A 296 17.81 -14.87 -6.61
N SER A 297 17.07 -15.95 -6.31
CA SER A 297 15.83 -16.29 -7.02
C SER A 297 14.79 -15.18 -6.92
N ARG A 298 14.57 -14.64 -5.73
CA ARG A 298 13.62 -13.53 -5.51
C ARG A 298 13.99 -12.27 -6.30
N LEU A 299 15.28 -11.91 -6.32
CA LEU A 299 15.73 -10.71 -7.00
C LEU A 299 15.79 -10.88 -8.53
N LEU A 300 16.30 -11.99 -9.03
CA LEU A 300 16.54 -12.20 -10.46
C LEU A 300 15.31 -12.77 -11.19
N GLU A 301 14.62 -13.74 -10.59
CA GLU A 301 13.49 -14.44 -11.22
C GLU A 301 12.16 -13.73 -10.91
N ALA A 302 11.81 -13.55 -9.63
CA ALA A 302 10.58 -12.88 -9.22
C ALA A 302 10.66 -11.35 -9.34
N LYS A 303 11.88 -10.78 -9.43
CA LYS A 303 12.14 -9.34 -9.44
C LYS A 303 11.46 -8.62 -8.26
N SER A 304 11.47 -9.29 -7.10
CA SER A 304 10.93 -8.74 -5.85
C SER A 304 12.03 -7.96 -5.14
N LEU A 305 11.84 -6.64 -5.03
CA LEU A 305 12.80 -5.76 -4.35
C LEU A 305 12.78 -5.99 -2.83
N PRO A 306 13.90 -5.74 -2.14
CA PRO A 306 13.94 -5.82 -0.68
C PRO A 306 13.06 -4.75 -0.04
N ASP A 307 12.45 -5.09 1.08
CA ASP A 307 11.57 -4.22 1.86
C ASP A 307 12.00 -4.24 3.33
N PHE A 308 12.41 -3.10 3.85
CA PHE A 308 12.84 -2.97 5.24
C PHE A 308 11.86 -2.10 6.03
N ASP A 309 11.37 -2.64 7.14
CA ASP A 309 10.47 -1.94 8.06
C ASP A 309 11.29 -1.10 9.07
N PHE A 310 11.28 0.22 8.93
CA PHE A 310 11.93 1.12 9.89
C PHE A 310 10.97 1.54 11.00
N ASN A 311 11.30 1.21 12.26
CA ASN A 311 10.52 1.67 13.41
C ASN A 311 10.95 3.09 13.80
N THR A 312 10.13 4.08 13.52
CA THR A 312 10.42 5.50 13.76
C THR A 312 9.44 6.13 14.75
N ALA A 313 9.86 7.15 15.49
CA ALA A 313 8.95 7.97 16.27
C ALA A 313 8.07 8.85 15.34
N ASN A 314 8.70 9.39 14.29
CA ASN A 314 8.07 10.23 13.27
C ASN A 314 8.72 9.94 11.90
N PRO A 315 7.94 9.68 10.84
CA PRO A 315 8.47 9.40 9.51
C PRO A 315 9.05 10.65 8.81
N GLU A 316 8.65 11.86 9.20
CA GLU A 316 8.97 13.09 8.49
C GLU A 316 10.48 13.34 8.31
N PRO A 317 11.37 13.16 9.32
CA PRO A 317 12.82 13.27 9.15
C PRO A 317 13.37 12.34 8.05
N PHE A 318 12.85 11.13 7.93
CA PHE A 318 13.28 10.13 6.93
C PHE A 318 12.78 10.48 5.53
N ILE A 319 11.56 10.99 5.42
CA ILE A 319 10.99 11.50 4.16
C ILE A 319 11.79 12.70 3.68
N GLN A 320 12.14 13.64 4.59
CA GLN A 320 12.93 14.81 4.24
C GLN A 320 14.36 14.42 3.84
N ALA A 321 14.98 13.46 4.53
CA ALA A 321 16.29 12.92 4.15
C ALA A 321 16.24 12.26 2.76
N SER A 322 15.18 11.51 2.47
CA SER A 322 14.95 10.92 1.14
C SER A 322 14.87 11.99 0.05
N LYS A 323 14.17 13.10 0.32
CA LYS A 323 14.07 14.23 -0.62
C LYS A 323 15.38 14.99 -0.78
N ASP A 324 16.17 15.14 0.28
CA ASP A 324 17.50 15.76 0.19
C ASP A 324 18.42 14.97 -0.76
N ILE A 325 18.28 13.65 -0.79
CA ILE A 325 19.11 12.75 -1.61
C ILE A 325 18.56 12.64 -3.03
N LEU A 326 17.24 12.42 -3.17
CA LEU A 326 16.59 12.06 -4.45
C LEU A 326 15.95 13.28 -5.14
N GLY A 327 15.95 14.46 -4.48
CA GLY A 327 15.23 15.65 -4.93
C GLY A 327 13.79 15.70 -4.40
N GLU A 328 13.18 16.89 -4.50
CA GLU A 328 11.81 17.13 -3.98
C GLU A 328 10.75 16.20 -4.56
N ASN A 329 10.96 15.71 -5.77
CA ASN A 329 10.08 14.77 -6.46
C ASN A 329 10.54 13.31 -6.33
N GLY A 330 11.49 13.01 -5.45
CA GLY A 330 12.05 11.66 -5.28
C GLY A 330 11.42 10.83 -4.18
N CYS A 331 10.48 11.38 -3.40
CA CYS A 331 9.81 10.65 -2.31
C CYS A 331 8.34 11.08 -2.21
N TYR A 332 7.43 10.11 -2.34
CA TYR A 332 5.99 10.32 -2.25
C TYR A 332 5.33 9.29 -1.34
N TRP A 333 4.33 9.73 -0.58
CA TRP A 333 3.42 8.82 0.08
C TRP A 333 2.74 7.92 -0.96
N MET A 334 2.52 6.66 -0.63
CA MET A 334 1.67 5.76 -1.41
C MET A 334 0.23 5.86 -0.94
N ILE A 335 -0.70 5.26 -1.68
CA ILE A 335 -2.10 5.20 -1.26
C ILE A 335 -2.46 3.84 -0.65
N ALA A 336 -3.52 3.86 0.14
CA ALA A 336 -4.21 2.66 0.60
C ALA A 336 -5.72 2.79 0.36
N TYR A 337 -6.32 1.72 -0.16
CA TYR A 337 -7.77 1.62 -0.28
C TYR A 337 -8.36 1.08 1.01
N GLY A 338 -9.26 1.85 1.64
CA GLY A 338 -10.15 1.31 2.66
C GLY A 338 -11.28 0.53 1.98
N THR A 339 -11.40 -0.76 2.29
CA THR A 339 -12.47 -1.61 1.77
C THR A 339 -13.47 -1.95 2.86
N MET A 340 -14.74 -2.02 2.48
CA MET A 340 -15.82 -2.37 3.38
C MET A 340 -15.65 -3.81 3.87
N LYS A 341 -15.51 -4.00 5.18
CA LYS A 341 -15.47 -5.30 5.80
C LYS A 341 -16.88 -5.78 6.11
N GLU A 342 -17.07 -7.07 6.37
CA GLU A 342 -18.38 -7.69 6.58
C GLU A 342 -19.21 -6.97 7.65
N SER A 343 -18.62 -6.70 8.81
CA SER A 343 -19.28 -5.95 9.89
C SER A 343 -19.68 -4.52 9.49
N GLU A 344 -18.92 -3.87 8.62
CA GLU A 344 -19.25 -2.54 8.09
C GLU A 344 -20.34 -2.61 7.01
N ALA A 345 -20.27 -3.61 6.13
CA ALA A 345 -21.30 -3.88 5.13
C ALA A 345 -22.64 -4.13 5.79
N PHE A 346 -22.67 -4.98 6.81
CA PHE A 346 -23.86 -5.26 7.61
C PHE A 346 -24.41 -3.97 8.27
N ARG A 347 -23.56 -3.15 8.92
CA ARG A 347 -24.01 -1.88 9.48
C ARG A 347 -24.54 -0.92 8.42
N ASN A 348 -23.96 -0.92 7.24
CA ASN A 348 -24.42 -0.11 6.11
C ASN A 348 -25.83 -0.50 5.69
N THR A 349 -26.07 -1.81 5.51
CA THR A 349 -27.40 -2.36 5.18
C THR A 349 -28.42 -2.04 6.27
N CYS A 350 -28.09 -2.24 7.55
CA CYS A 350 -29.00 -1.89 8.65
C CYS A 350 -29.37 -0.39 8.69
N ARG A 351 -28.42 0.50 8.40
CA ARG A 351 -28.70 1.94 8.26
C ARG A 351 -29.65 2.24 7.11
N ASN A 352 -29.49 1.54 5.97
CA ASN A 352 -30.38 1.67 4.83
C ASN A 352 -31.82 1.26 5.15
N MET A 353 -31.98 0.28 6.04
CA MET A 353 -33.26 -0.16 6.58
C MET A 353 -33.80 0.75 7.68
N ASP A 354 -33.17 1.89 7.94
CA ASP A 354 -33.50 2.86 8.97
C ASP A 354 -33.60 2.26 10.39
N MET A 355 -32.75 1.23 10.67
CA MET A 355 -32.70 0.56 11.97
C MET A 355 -31.92 1.40 13.00
N GLU A 356 -32.39 1.36 14.26
CA GLU A 356 -31.66 1.98 15.37
C GLU A 356 -30.33 1.29 15.64
N PHE A 357 -29.27 2.06 15.87
CA PHE A 357 -27.90 1.57 16.02
C PHE A 357 -27.77 0.46 17.10
N ASP A 358 -28.43 0.64 18.24
CA ASP A 358 -28.33 -0.30 19.36
C ASP A 358 -28.90 -1.69 19.05
N LYS A 359 -29.85 -1.79 18.08
CA LYS A 359 -30.47 -3.06 17.69
C LYS A 359 -29.54 -3.97 16.92
N TYR A 360 -28.63 -3.40 16.11
CA TYR A 360 -27.78 -4.19 15.20
C TYR A 360 -26.29 -4.18 15.58
N ASN A 361 -25.85 -3.30 16.48
CA ASN A 361 -24.41 -3.14 16.76
C ASN A 361 -23.80 -4.38 17.43
N ASP A 362 -24.54 -5.08 18.29
CA ASP A 362 -24.07 -6.33 18.91
C ASP A 362 -24.00 -7.47 17.88
N VAL A 363 -24.97 -7.54 16.98
CA VAL A 363 -24.94 -8.47 15.84
C VAL A 363 -23.72 -8.18 14.96
N ALA A 364 -23.47 -6.91 14.62
CA ALA A 364 -22.33 -6.50 13.82
C ALA A 364 -20.96 -6.83 14.43
N LYS A 365 -20.87 -6.89 15.77
CA LYS A 365 -19.63 -7.29 16.46
C LYS A 365 -19.43 -8.81 16.51
N ASN A 366 -20.51 -9.58 16.42
CA ASN A 366 -20.52 -11.02 16.62
C ASN A 366 -21.26 -11.73 15.45
N ILE A 367 -20.99 -11.29 14.23
CA ILE A 367 -21.71 -11.70 13.00
C ILE A 367 -21.82 -13.21 12.86
N ASP A 368 -20.76 -13.94 13.18
CA ASP A 368 -20.70 -15.40 13.06
C ASP A 368 -21.77 -16.13 13.91
N ASN A 369 -22.15 -15.54 15.04
CA ASN A 369 -23.18 -16.13 15.91
C ASN A 369 -24.60 -15.97 15.34
N TYR A 370 -24.78 -15.13 14.32
CA TYR A 370 -26.09 -14.77 13.78
C TYR A 370 -26.26 -15.18 12.30
N ARG A 371 -25.29 -15.92 11.72
CA ARG A 371 -25.39 -16.34 10.31
C ARG A 371 -26.58 -17.27 10.05
N ASP A 372 -26.89 -18.14 11.01
CA ASP A 372 -28.00 -19.10 10.91
C ASP A 372 -29.31 -18.55 11.52
N ASP A 373 -29.33 -17.32 12.01
CA ASP A 373 -30.55 -16.69 12.51
C ASP A 373 -31.49 -16.36 11.36
N GLU A 374 -32.79 -16.68 11.52
CA GLU A 374 -33.78 -16.52 10.45
C GLU A 374 -33.93 -15.07 9.96
N TYR A 375 -33.78 -14.10 10.85
CA TYR A 375 -33.92 -12.67 10.55
C TYR A 375 -32.55 -12.04 10.18
N TRP A 376 -31.58 -12.18 11.06
CA TRP A 376 -30.27 -11.54 10.87
C TRP A 376 -29.45 -12.19 9.76
N GLY A 377 -29.55 -13.52 9.58
CA GLY A 377 -28.86 -14.25 8.53
C GLY A 377 -29.17 -13.72 7.13
N LYS A 378 -30.46 -13.40 6.85
CA LYS A 378 -30.87 -12.81 5.57
C LYS A 378 -30.25 -11.43 5.33
N ILE A 379 -30.15 -10.60 6.38
CA ILE A 379 -29.54 -9.26 6.29
C ILE A 379 -28.02 -9.37 6.11
N ILE A 380 -27.39 -10.32 6.78
CA ILE A 380 -25.95 -10.61 6.62
C ILE A 380 -25.67 -11.06 5.19
N GLU A 381 -26.44 -12.04 4.67
CA GLU A 381 -26.33 -12.51 3.29
C GLU A 381 -26.49 -11.37 2.28
N HIS A 382 -27.53 -10.55 2.44
CA HIS A 382 -27.76 -9.38 1.58
C HIS A 382 -26.59 -8.38 1.62
N SER A 383 -26.00 -8.14 2.81
CA SER A 383 -24.89 -7.21 2.99
C SER A 383 -23.58 -7.67 2.35
N ASN A 384 -23.41 -8.99 2.14
CA ASN A 384 -22.17 -9.57 1.59
C ASN A 384 -21.80 -9.03 0.20
N LYS A 385 -22.80 -8.59 -0.59
CA LYS A 385 -22.56 -7.96 -1.89
C LYS A 385 -21.78 -6.64 -1.83
N PHE A 386 -21.73 -5.98 -0.66
CA PHE A 386 -20.97 -4.76 -0.44
C PHE A 386 -19.58 -5.00 0.14
N VAL A 387 -19.28 -6.22 0.57
CA VAL A 387 -17.96 -6.58 1.11
C VAL A 387 -16.88 -6.38 0.05
N ASN A 388 -15.74 -5.83 0.46
CA ASN A 388 -14.61 -5.45 -0.39
C ASN A 388 -14.85 -4.25 -1.33
N SER A 389 -16.03 -3.62 -1.32
CA SER A 389 -16.20 -2.34 -2.02
C SER A 389 -15.24 -1.28 -1.47
N VAL A 390 -14.62 -0.51 -2.35
CA VAL A 390 -13.73 0.59 -1.96
C VAL A 390 -14.55 1.74 -1.37
N VAL A 391 -14.31 2.06 -0.11
CA VAL A 391 -15.05 3.11 0.61
C VAL A 391 -14.25 4.38 0.83
N SER A 392 -12.93 4.29 0.79
CA SER A 392 -12.04 5.43 0.97
C SER A 392 -10.69 5.21 0.28
N VAL A 393 -10.05 6.32 -0.04
CA VAL A 393 -8.64 6.36 -0.43
C VAL A 393 -7.92 7.25 0.58
N SER A 394 -6.83 6.77 1.14
CA SER A 394 -6.02 7.49 2.13
C SER A 394 -4.53 7.38 1.79
N PRO A 395 -3.68 8.31 2.29
CA PRO A 395 -2.27 8.06 2.29
C PRO A 395 -1.97 6.76 3.06
N HIS A 396 -1.07 5.94 2.56
CA HIS A 396 -0.62 4.74 3.26
C HIS A 396 0.02 5.14 4.61
N PRO A 397 -0.19 4.41 5.70
CA PRO A 397 0.30 4.81 7.02
C PRO A 397 1.82 4.91 7.15
N CYS A 398 2.59 4.17 6.35
CA CYS A 398 4.05 4.11 6.45
C CYS A 398 4.79 4.05 5.11
N ALA A 399 4.17 3.50 4.04
CA ALA A 399 4.86 3.28 2.78
C ALA A 399 5.09 4.57 1.99
N ASN A 400 6.34 4.76 1.60
CA ASN A 400 6.81 5.86 0.78
C ASN A 400 7.54 5.30 -0.45
N LEU A 401 7.15 5.78 -1.61
CA LEU A 401 7.79 5.46 -2.88
C LEU A 401 9.07 6.27 -3.03
N LEU A 402 10.17 5.61 -3.37
CA LEU A 402 11.47 6.24 -3.60
C LEU A 402 11.85 6.12 -5.08
N LEU A 403 12.26 7.22 -5.71
CA LEU A 403 12.56 7.24 -7.13
C LEU A 403 13.51 8.38 -7.51
N THR A 404 14.24 8.20 -8.60
CA THR A 404 15.05 9.24 -9.24
C THR A 404 14.37 9.79 -10.50
N ASP A 405 13.40 9.07 -11.05
CA ASP A 405 12.69 9.42 -12.26
C ASP A 405 11.47 10.32 -11.98
N ASN A 406 10.96 10.96 -13.02
CA ASN A 406 9.80 11.82 -12.91
C ASN A 406 8.49 11.00 -12.92
N ILE A 407 7.95 10.70 -11.73
CA ILE A 407 6.69 9.98 -11.53
C ILE A 407 5.48 10.67 -12.20
N GLU A 408 5.54 11.99 -12.41
CA GLU A 408 4.42 12.77 -12.98
C GLU A 408 4.07 12.33 -14.39
N GLU A 409 5.02 11.77 -15.13
CA GLU A 409 4.79 11.24 -16.48
C GLU A 409 4.26 9.82 -16.46
N GLU A 410 4.81 8.96 -15.61
CA GLU A 410 4.50 7.53 -15.60
C GLU A 410 3.23 7.20 -14.80
N LEU A 411 3.15 7.60 -13.53
CA LEU A 411 2.03 7.32 -12.63
C LEU A 411 1.10 8.51 -12.43
N GLY A 412 1.65 9.70 -12.42
CA GLY A 412 0.99 10.91 -11.95
C GLY A 412 1.08 11.08 -10.44
N ILE A 413 0.50 12.18 -9.95
CA ILE A 413 0.44 12.52 -8.53
C ILE A 413 -0.97 12.94 -8.19
N ILE A 414 -1.47 12.49 -7.03
CA ILE A 414 -2.75 12.93 -6.47
C ILE A 414 -2.58 13.54 -5.09
N LYS A 415 -3.44 14.50 -4.76
CA LYS A 415 -3.47 15.11 -3.43
C LYS A 415 -4.58 14.47 -2.59
N ILE A 416 -4.20 13.89 -1.47
CA ILE A 416 -5.15 13.33 -0.50
C ILE A 416 -4.93 14.06 0.82
N LYS A 417 -5.95 14.79 1.30
CA LYS A 417 -5.81 15.72 2.42
C LYS A 417 -4.69 16.71 2.13
N ASP A 418 -3.65 16.74 2.94
CA ASP A 418 -2.52 17.66 2.78
C ASP A 418 -1.27 17.01 2.17
N LYS A 419 -1.36 15.71 1.79
CA LYS A 419 -0.24 14.95 1.26
C LYS A 419 -0.33 14.78 -0.24
N LEU A 420 0.81 14.90 -0.92
CA LEU A 420 0.99 14.47 -2.31
C LEU A 420 1.34 12.98 -2.30
N CYS A 421 0.58 12.19 -3.05
CA CYS A 421 0.69 10.76 -3.08
C CYS A 421 0.91 10.24 -4.51
N ALA A 422 1.73 9.22 -4.66
CA ALA A 422 1.71 8.35 -5.83
C ALA A 422 0.42 7.53 -5.82
N PRO A 423 -0.39 7.53 -6.90
CA PRO A 423 -1.68 6.84 -6.94
C PRO A 423 -1.55 5.32 -7.10
N ILE A 424 -0.70 4.71 -6.30
CA ILE A 424 -0.35 3.29 -6.36
C ILE A 424 -0.30 2.72 -4.94
N THR A 425 -0.83 1.52 -4.78
CA THR A 425 -0.78 0.77 -3.51
C THR A 425 0.55 0.03 -3.36
N SER A 426 0.84 -0.46 -2.15
CA SER A 426 2.05 -1.26 -1.89
C SER A 426 2.15 -2.48 -2.82
N LYS A 427 1.05 -3.20 -3.04
CA LYS A 427 1.01 -4.35 -3.95
C LYS A 427 1.30 -3.94 -5.39
N GLU A 428 0.67 -2.88 -5.87
CA GLU A 428 0.90 -2.38 -7.23
C GLU A 428 2.33 -1.88 -7.43
N SER A 429 2.97 -1.29 -6.39
CA SER A 429 4.38 -0.90 -6.49
C SER A 429 5.32 -2.09 -6.66
N ASP A 430 5.02 -3.22 -6.02
CA ASP A 430 5.76 -4.47 -6.20
C ASP A 430 5.57 -5.02 -7.63
N ASP A 431 4.34 -4.96 -8.17
CA ASP A 431 4.03 -5.37 -9.54
C ASP A 431 4.73 -4.48 -10.59
N TRP A 432 4.86 -3.18 -10.32
CA TRP A 432 5.48 -2.18 -11.20
C TRP A 432 6.98 -1.98 -10.95
N LYS A 433 7.54 -2.73 -9.98
CA LYS A 433 8.97 -2.77 -9.65
C LYS A 433 9.54 -1.43 -9.17
N TYR A 434 8.77 -0.69 -8.39
CA TYR A 434 9.24 0.49 -7.68
C TYR A 434 9.85 0.12 -6.33
N LEU A 435 10.87 0.84 -5.91
CA LEU A 435 11.36 0.77 -4.54
C LEU A 435 10.42 1.54 -3.59
N LYS A 436 10.07 0.90 -2.49
CA LYS A 436 9.37 1.53 -1.37
C LYS A 436 10.12 1.34 -0.07
N ASN A 437 9.96 2.29 0.84
CA ASN A 437 10.39 2.16 2.23
C ASN A 437 9.19 2.31 3.15
N ASP A 438 9.13 1.48 4.18
CA ASP A 438 8.12 1.54 5.23
C ASP A 438 8.68 2.26 6.48
N TYR A 439 8.34 3.55 6.64
CA TYR A 439 8.66 4.33 7.84
C TYR A 439 7.52 4.20 8.85
N LEU A 440 7.58 3.12 9.63
CA LEU A 440 6.53 2.78 10.60
C LEU A 440 6.55 3.74 11.78
N THR A 441 5.46 4.48 11.98
CA THR A 441 5.28 5.28 13.18
C THR A 441 4.93 4.39 14.35
N VAL A 442 5.84 4.28 15.31
CA VAL A 442 5.69 3.46 16.52
C VAL A 442 5.80 4.37 17.75
N LEU A 443 4.68 4.69 18.37
CA LEU A 443 4.61 5.62 19.50
C LEU A 443 5.59 5.26 20.63
N VAL A 444 5.80 3.96 20.89
CA VAL A 444 6.72 3.52 21.94
C VAL A 444 8.17 3.97 21.68
N VAL A 445 8.56 4.18 20.41
CA VAL A 445 9.89 4.71 20.07
C VAL A 445 10.06 6.13 20.62
N GLU A 446 9.06 6.97 20.44
CA GLU A 446 9.06 8.34 21.00
C GLU A 446 9.14 8.31 22.53
N ILE A 447 8.31 7.48 23.17
CA ILE A 447 8.30 7.31 24.64
C ILE A 447 9.69 6.87 25.16
N ILE A 448 10.35 5.96 24.47
CA ILE A 448 11.70 5.51 24.85
C ILE A 448 12.69 6.69 24.80
N TYR A 449 12.75 7.42 23.69
CA TYR A 449 13.66 8.54 23.54
C TYR A 449 13.38 9.64 24.56
N ASP A 450 12.13 10.03 24.76
CA ASP A 450 11.75 11.05 25.72
C ASP A 450 12.08 10.62 27.17
N THR A 451 11.90 9.33 27.49
CA THR A 451 12.28 8.80 28.79
C THR A 451 13.77 8.92 29.05
N PHE A 452 14.61 8.52 28.07
CA PHE A 452 16.06 8.63 28.20
C PHE A 452 16.52 10.10 28.27
N GLU A 453 15.89 11.00 27.53
CA GLU A 453 16.15 12.44 27.61
C GLU A 453 15.83 12.99 29.01
N LEU A 454 14.65 12.66 29.56
CA LEU A 454 14.23 13.10 30.89
C LEU A 454 15.16 12.63 32.01
N ILE A 455 15.76 11.45 31.89
CA ILE A 455 16.73 10.96 32.88
C ILE A 455 18.17 11.39 32.56
N GLY A 456 18.39 12.20 31.51
CA GLY A 456 19.70 12.72 31.11
C GLY A 456 20.68 11.65 30.59
N ARG A 457 20.18 10.57 29.98
CA ARG A 457 20.95 9.45 29.43
C ARG A 457 20.73 9.34 27.92
N LYS A 458 21.71 8.77 27.21
CA LYS A 458 21.51 8.34 25.82
C LYS A 458 20.68 7.08 25.77
N VAL A 459 19.91 6.92 24.70
CA VAL A 459 19.23 5.65 24.40
C VAL A 459 20.28 4.55 24.25
N ILE A 460 20.09 3.46 24.97
CA ILE A 460 21.01 2.33 24.95
C ILE A 460 20.74 1.39 23.77
N GLU A 461 21.75 0.71 23.30
CA GLU A 461 21.63 -0.29 22.24
C GLU A 461 20.91 -1.55 22.77
N VAL A 462 20.34 -2.33 21.84
CA VAL A 462 19.50 -3.49 22.19
C VAL A 462 20.27 -4.55 22.95
N ASP A 463 21.52 -4.83 22.56
CA ASP A 463 22.35 -5.84 23.19
C ASP A 463 22.66 -5.45 24.66
N GLU A 464 23.05 -4.19 24.91
CA GLU A 464 23.24 -3.66 26.25
C GLU A 464 21.96 -3.72 27.10
N LEU A 465 20.79 -3.51 26.46
CA LEU A 465 19.50 -3.61 27.14
C LEU A 465 19.19 -5.05 27.56
N LEU A 466 19.45 -6.03 26.70
CA LEU A 466 19.18 -7.44 26.96
C LEU A 466 20.10 -7.99 28.07
N ASP A 467 21.36 -7.58 28.08
CA ASP A 467 22.33 -7.98 29.12
C ASP A 467 22.00 -7.43 30.51
N ASN A 468 21.22 -6.33 30.56
CA ASN A 468 20.88 -5.64 31.81
C ASN A 468 19.38 -5.75 32.17
N LEU A 469 18.65 -6.74 31.64
CA LEU A 469 17.25 -6.94 32.00
C LEU A 469 17.08 -7.23 33.51
N ASP A 470 16.22 -6.44 34.18
CA ASP A 470 15.80 -6.67 35.56
C ASP A 470 14.64 -7.68 35.59
N ASP A 471 14.76 -8.75 36.35
CA ASP A 471 13.72 -9.77 36.54
C ASP A 471 12.36 -9.20 36.95
N LYS A 472 12.36 -8.02 37.58
CA LYS A 472 11.09 -7.30 37.92
C LYS A 472 10.24 -6.93 36.74
N ILE A 473 10.79 -6.97 35.51
CA ILE A 473 9.97 -6.72 34.31
C ILE A 473 8.88 -7.77 34.16
N TRP A 474 9.14 -9.03 34.56
CA TRP A 474 8.18 -10.12 34.46
C TRP A 474 7.00 -9.94 35.39
N ASP A 475 7.19 -9.26 36.54
CA ASP A 475 6.12 -8.87 37.45
C ASP A 475 5.08 -7.95 36.79
N LEU A 476 5.50 -7.10 35.84
CA LEU A 476 4.58 -6.22 35.12
C LEU A 476 3.61 -7.04 34.28
N TYR A 477 4.12 -8.06 33.59
CA TYR A 477 3.30 -8.96 32.77
C TYR A 477 2.36 -9.81 33.63
N GLU A 478 2.83 -10.36 34.74
CA GLU A 478 2.01 -11.12 35.68
C GLU A 478 0.86 -10.28 36.27
N LYS A 479 1.14 -9.01 36.61
CA LYS A 479 0.14 -8.07 37.14
C LYS A 479 -0.75 -7.47 36.05
N GLY A 480 -0.41 -7.62 34.78
CA GLY A 480 -1.09 -7.03 33.64
C GLY A 480 -0.89 -5.52 33.53
N ILE A 481 0.23 -5.01 33.98
CA ILE A 481 0.65 -3.62 33.82
C ILE A 481 1.35 -3.51 32.47
N THR A 482 0.59 -3.56 31.39
CA THR A 482 1.10 -3.64 30.00
C THR A 482 0.90 -2.34 29.22
N ALA A 483 0.45 -1.27 29.85
CA ALA A 483 0.36 0.04 29.21
C ALA A 483 1.74 0.44 28.66
N THR A 484 1.79 0.82 27.38
CA THR A 484 3.02 1.16 26.64
C THR A 484 3.97 -0.02 26.30
N LEU A 485 3.66 -1.24 26.71
CA LEU A 485 4.41 -2.42 26.31
C LEU A 485 3.95 -2.89 24.93
N ASN A 486 4.73 -2.56 23.91
CA ASN A 486 4.37 -2.80 22.51
C ASN A 486 3.88 -4.24 22.25
N GLN A 487 2.80 -4.39 21.48
CA GLN A 487 2.12 -5.65 21.13
C GLN A 487 1.42 -6.40 22.28
N THR A 488 1.59 -5.97 23.53
CA THR A 488 0.95 -6.59 24.71
C THR A 488 0.00 -5.66 25.45
N ASP A 489 -0.15 -4.42 25.00
CA ASP A 489 -0.93 -3.35 25.61
C ASP A 489 -2.43 -3.36 25.27
N SER A 490 -2.89 -4.25 24.39
CA SER A 490 -4.31 -4.43 24.11
C SER A 490 -5.00 -5.22 25.23
N ASN A 491 -6.29 -4.95 25.49
CA ASN A 491 -7.06 -5.69 26.50
C ASN A 491 -7.02 -7.21 26.26
N PHE A 492 -7.05 -7.65 25.01
CA PHE A 492 -6.92 -9.06 24.64
C PHE A 492 -5.57 -9.63 25.07
N ALA A 493 -4.46 -9.02 24.62
CA ALA A 493 -3.11 -9.48 24.94
C ALA A 493 -2.82 -9.40 26.45
N THR A 494 -3.24 -8.32 27.13
CA THR A 494 -3.10 -8.16 28.59
C THR A 494 -3.76 -9.29 29.36
N ASN A 495 -5.00 -9.68 28.97
CA ASN A 495 -5.71 -10.75 29.64
C ASN A 495 -5.03 -12.12 29.44
N LEU A 496 -4.45 -12.36 28.30
CA LEU A 496 -3.75 -13.61 27.99
C LEU A 496 -2.37 -13.66 28.65
N VAL A 497 -1.59 -12.58 28.62
CA VAL A 497 -0.24 -12.55 29.20
C VAL A 497 -0.26 -12.72 30.73
N LYS A 498 -1.31 -12.22 31.40
CA LYS A 498 -1.55 -12.47 32.84
C LYS A 498 -1.73 -13.96 33.15
N LYS A 499 -2.29 -14.74 32.24
CA LYS A 499 -2.44 -16.19 32.39
C LYS A 499 -1.16 -16.92 32.06
N TYR A 500 -0.51 -16.51 30.96
CA TYR A 500 0.71 -17.14 30.45
C TYR A 500 1.92 -16.90 31.36
N LYS A 501 2.08 -15.68 31.92
CA LYS A 501 3.15 -15.28 32.85
C LYS A 501 4.56 -15.59 32.29
N PRO A 502 5.00 -14.86 31.26
CA PRO A 502 6.34 -15.08 30.73
C PRO A 502 7.40 -14.74 31.76
N VAL A 503 8.50 -15.51 31.78
CA VAL A 503 9.64 -15.32 32.69
C VAL A 503 10.95 -15.06 31.95
N SER A 504 10.92 -15.00 30.62
CA SER A 504 12.05 -14.64 29.77
C SER A 504 11.57 -13.93 28.48
N TYR A 505 12.50 -13.28 27.77
CA TYR A 505 12.17 -12.63 26.51
C TYR A 505 11.83 -13.64 25.41
N GLU A 506 12.39 -14.87 25.46
CA GLU A 506 12.04 -15.95 24.54
C GLU A 506 10.58 -16.39 24.73
N GLU A 507 10.16 -16.53 26.00
CA GLU A 507 8.77 -16.86 26.31
C GLU A 507 7.83 -15.72 25.89
N LEU A 508 8.22 -14.46 26.12
CA LEU A 508 7.44 -13.29 25.69
C LEU A 508 7.35 -13.24 24.16
N SER A 509 8.44 -13.51 23.45
CA SER A 509 8.48 -13.59 22.00
C SER A 509 7.54 -14.69 21.47
N SER A 510 7.60 -15.87 22.07
CA SER A 510 6.71 -16.99 21.76
C SER A 510 5.23 -16.65 22.01
N PHE A 511 4.96 -15.96 23.12
CA PHE A 511 3.62 -15.45 23.43
C PHE A 511 3.10 -14.49 22.35
N VAL A 512 3.90 -13.49 21.94
CA VAL A 512 3.52 -12.53 20.90
C VAL A 512 3.26 -13.21 19.56
N ALA A 513 4.00 -14.26 19.24
CA ALA A 513 3.76 -15.09 18.06
C ALA A 513 2.44 -15.88 18.16
N ALA A 514 2.18 -16.48 19.32
CA ALA A 514 1.02 -17.34 19.55
C ALA A 514 -0.33 -16.59 19.55
N ILE A 515 -0.38 -15.32 19.96
CA ILE A 515 -1.62 -14.52 19.98
C ILE A 515 -2.07 -14.03 18.59
N ARG A 516 -1.46 -14.51 17.51
CA ARG A 516 -1.85 -14.19 16.14
C ARG A 516 -3.01 -15.08 15.66
N PRO A 517 -3.90 -14.57 14.77
CA PRO A 517 -5.08 -15.32 14.33
C PRO A 517 -4.79 -16.73 13.77
N GLY A 518 -3.65 -16.90 13.08
CA GLY A 518 -3.25 -18.19 12.50
C GLY A 518 -2.97 -19.30 13.52
N PHE A 519 -2.78 -18.95 14.81
CA PHE A 519 -2.50 -19.91 15.89
C PHE A 519 -3.73 -20.18 16.81
N ALA A 520 -4.88 -19.62 16.49
CA ALA A 520 -6.08 -19.62 17.35
C ALA A 520 -6.51 -21.02 17.83
N SER A 521 -6.35 -22.05 17.01
CA SER A 521 -6.74 -23.44 17.35
C SER A 521 -5.89 -24.07 18.46
N LEU A 522 -4.66 -23.61 18.67
CA LEU A 522 -3.73 -24.13 19.69
C LEU A 522 -3.50 -23.14 20.84
N LEU A 523 -4.12 -21.96 20.75
CA LEU A 523 -3.85 -20.85 21.68
C LEU A 523 -4.11 -21.22 23.15
N ASP A 524 -5.21 -21.90 23.46
CA ASP A 524 -5.57 -22.27 24.84
C ASP A 524 -4.55 -23.25 25.42
N ILE A 525 -4.14 -24.27 24.66
CA ILE A 525 -3.10 -25.24 25.06
C ILE A 525 -1.79 -24.51 25.37
N PHE A 526 -1.39 -23.58 24.51
CA PHE A 526 -0.18 -22.79 24.68
C PHE A 526 -0.25 -21.89 25.92
N ILE A 527 -1.33 -21.12 26.08
CA ILE A 527 -1.51 -20.17 27.19
C ILE A 527 -1.56 -20.89 28.55
N ASN A 528 -2.17 -22.08 28.62
CA ASN A 528 -2.25 -22.87 29.83
C ASN A 528 -0.97 -23.69 30.10
N ARG A 529 0.05 -23.57 29.21
CA ARG A 529 1.32 -24.34 29.28
C ARG A 529 1.11 -25.86 29.32
N GLU A 530 0.08 -26.34 28.63
CA GLU A 530 -0.21 -27.77 28.54
C GLU A 530 0.80 -28.48 27.64
N TYR A 531 1.07 -29.76 27.92
CA TYR A 531 1.95 -30.56 27.09
C TYR A 531 1.38 -30.72 25.68
N TYR A 532 2.19 -30.43 24.68
CA TYR A 532 1.83 -30.58 23.27
C TYR A 532 2.88 -31.42 22.53
N THR A 533 2.44 -32.26 21.60
CA THR A 533 3.30 -33.03 20.70
C THR A 533 2.67 -33.06 19.30
N ASN A 534 3.51 -32.98 18.29
CA ASN A 534 3.12 -33.15 16.89
C ASN A 534 2.94 -34.63 16.51
N GLY A 535 3.22 -35.57 17.42
CA GLY A 535 3.19 -37.00 17.18
C GLY A 535 4.36 -37.55 16.37
N VAL A 536 5.34 -36.69 16.02
CA VAL A 536 6.56 -37.05 15.29
C VAL A 536 7.77 -36.60 16.12
N PRO A 537 8.49 -37.53 16.79
CA PRO A 537 9.59 -37.16 17.71
C PRO A 537 10.67 -36.30 17.07
N ALA A 538 10.97 -36.49 15.79
CA ALA A 538 11.99 -35.69 15.11
C ALA A 538 11.51 -34.23 14.91
N LEU A 539 10.22 -34.00 14.65
CA LEU A 539 9.62 -32.67 14.54
C LEU A 539 9.56 -32.01 15.93
N ASP A 540 9.15 -32.74 16.96
CA ASP A 540 9.16 -32.22 18.33
C ASP A 540 10.55 -31.79 18.77
N ASN A 541 11.59 -32.57 18.41
CA ASN A 541 12.97 -32.18 18.69
C ASN A 541 13.41 -30.92 17.93
N LEU A 542 12.94 -30.74 16.68
CA LEU A 542 13.21 -29.55 15.88
C LEU A 542 12.57 -28.29 16.51
N LEU A 543 11.39 -28.45 17.10
CA LEU A 543 10.58 -27.37 17.68
C LEU A 543 10.72 -27.26 19.22
N LYS A 544 11.70 -27.93 19.83
CA LYS A 544 11.88 -27.97 21.30
C LYS A 544 11.97 -26.59 21.97
N ASN A 545 12.56 -25.60 21.28
CA ASN A 545 12.75 -24.23 21.80
C ASN A 545 11.43 -23.45 21.89
N THR A 546 10.39 -23.94 21.24
CA THR A 546 9.03 -23.37 21.25
C THR A 546 8.01 -24.34 21.86
N ASN A 547 8.44 -25.23 22.75
CA ASN A 547 7.59 -26.26 23.38
C ASN A 547 6.80 -27.09 22.37
N ASN A 548 7.45 -27.48 21.27
CA ASN A 548 6.91 -28.25 20.14
C ASN A 548 5.88 -27.51 19.27
N PHE A 549 5.64 -26.23 19.52
CA PHE A 549 4.73 -25.43 18.66
C PHE A 549 5.48 -24.83 17.47
N MET A 550 4.87 -24.86 16.31
CA MET A 550 5.36 -24.19 15.09
C MET A 550 4.89 -22.72 15.11
N LEU A 551 5.63 -21.84 15.78
CA LEU A 551 5.26 -20.46 16.04
C LEU A 551 5.82 -19.46 15.04
N TYR A 552 6.98 -19.73 14.46
CA TYR A 552 7.74 -18.80 13.65
C TYR A 552 7.83 -19.26 12.19
N GLN A 553 8.02 -18.32 11.28
CA GLN A 553 8.34 -18.65 9.88
C GLN A 553 9.62 -19.48 9.80
N GLU A 554 10.61 -19.15 10.61
CA GLU A 554 11.85 -19.90 10.73
C GLU A 554 11.63 -21.36 11.16
N SER A 555 10.61 -21.63 11.97
CA SER A 555 10.23 -23.00 12.31
C SER A 555 9.75 -23.78 11.09
N VAL A 556 9.00 -23.12 10.19
CA VAL A 556 8.56 -23.71 8.93
C VAL A 556 9.74 -23.92 7.99
N MET A 557 10.61 -22.91 7.84
CA MET A 557 11.82 -23.00 7.01
C MET A 557 12.75 -24.13 7.49
N ASN A 558 13.01 -24.22 8.80
CA ASN A 558 13.78 -25.31 9.41
C ASN A 558 13.17 -26.70 9.13
N TYR A 559 11.85 -26.80 9.18
CA TYR A 559 11.16 -28.04 8.85
C TYR A 559 11.31 -28.41 7.37
N LEU A 560 11.22 -27.45 6.47
CA LEU A 560 11.40 -27.67 5.03
C LEU A 560 12.86 -28.08 4.70
N VAL A 561 13.85 -27.42 5.35
CA VAL A 561 15.26 -27.81 5.22
C VAL A 561 15.48 -29.23 5.75
N TRP A 562 14.88 -29.57 6.89
CA TRP A 562 14.95 -30.93 7.46
C TRP A 562 14.34 -31.97 6.50
N LEU A 563 13.33 -31.63 5.73
CA LEU A 563 12.76 -32.48 4.66
C LEU A 563 13.66 -32.59 3.42
N GLY A 564 14.77 -31.84 3.35
CA GLY A 564 15.73 -31.87 2.24
C GLY A 564 15.48 -30.82 1.15
N ILE A 565 14.66 -29.80 1.44
CA ILE A 565 14.45 -28.65 0.56
C ILE A 565 15.62 -27.69 0.76
N THR A 566 16.15 -27.13 -0.31
CA THR A 566 17.25 -26.15 -0.24
C THR A 566 16.80 -24.86 0.42
N GLU A 567 17.67 -24.26 1.25
CA GLU A 567 17.36 -23.09 2.06
C GLU A 567 16.82 -21.91 1.24
N ASP A 568 17.41 -21.67 0.06
CA ASP A 568 17.15 -20.52 -0.79
C ASP A 568 15.71 -20.41 -1.31
N ILE A 569 14.97 -21.53 -1.35
CA ILE A 569 13.58 -21.57 -1.80
C ILE A 569 12.55 -21.80 -0.67
N THR A 570 13.01 -22.01 0.57
CA THR A 570 12.10 -22.34 1.69
C THR A 570 11.16 -21.21 2.07
N TYR A 571 11.52 -19.97 1.78
CA TYR A 571 10.68 -18.82 2.06
C TYR A 571 9.58 -18.62 1.00
N ASP A 572 9.80 -19.11 -0.22
CA ASP A 572 8.88 -18.94 -1.35
C ASP A 572 7.79 -20.04 -1.39
N ILE A 573 7.99 -21.12 -0.59
CA ILE A 573 7.02 -22.22 -0.40
C ILE A 573 6.02 -21.88 0.70
#